data_a7532690b75384a414a79db298b08b30
#
_entry.id   a7532690b75384a414a79db298b08b30
#
_cell.length_a   1.000
_cell.length_b   1.000
_cell.length_c   1.000
_cell.angle_alpha   90.00
_cell.angle_beta   90.00
_cell.angle_gamma   90.00
#
_symmetry.space_group_name_H-M   'P 1'
#
loop_
_entity.id
_entity.type
_entity.pdbx_description
1 polymer ?
#
loop_
_entity_poly.entity_id
_entity_poly.type
_entity_poly.pdbx_seq_one_letter_code
_entity_poly.pdbx_strand_id
1 'polypeptide(L)'
;LKAGTTVQYKQITVCLLQTMIGNYKQFSSGFFDVVVADECHRSIYGVWQKALTHFDAFHIGLTATPSEFIQRNTFRFYQCKDNTPDFHYDMKKAFKEKYLIPYTFSKSITKILTEGVDAEGIHYNPSEYYRKFVNKDTDEKMMREFDEEAWQVYKEIAPDQSPGPGKTIIFAINKRHAARLAQILNGR
;
A
#
# COMPACT_ATOMS: atom_id res chain seq x y z
N LEU A 1 -13.58 18.07 -5.92
CA LEU A 1 -14.61 18.60 -5.01
C LEU A 1 -14.02 18.63 -3.60
N LYS A 2 -13.89 19.82 -3.01
CA LYS A 2 -13.66 19.97 -1.57
C LYS A 2 -15.02 20.21 -0.91
N ALA A 3 -15.27 19.61 0.25
CA ALA A 3 -16.49 19.89 1.03
C ALA A 3 -16.60 21.41 1.28
N GLY A 4 -17.80 21.97 1.00
CA GLY A 4 -18.08 23.40 1.24
C GLY A 4 -17.70 24.38 0.13
N THR A 5 -17.25 23.93 -1.03
CA THR A 5 -17.04 24.80 -2.21
C THR A 5 -18.20 24.69 -3.19
N THR A 6 -18.71 25.84 -3.66
CA THR A 6 -19.65 25.89 -4.78
C THR A 6 -18.93 25.33 -6.01
N VAL A 7 -19.43 24.22 -6.54
CA VAL A 7 -18.79 23.52 -7.66
C VAL A 7 -19.21 24.21 -8.95
N GLN A 8 -18.25 24.83 -9.60
CA GLN A 8 -18.41 25.18 -11.00
C GLN A 8 -18.08 23.92 -11.80
N TYR A 9 -19.10 23.29 -12.40
CA TYR A 9 -18.91 22.06 -13.18
C TYR A 9 -18.06 22.38 -14.42
N LYS A 10 -16.91 21.74 -14.46
CA LYS A 10 -16.01 21.79 -15.61
C LYS A 10 -16.10 20.45 -16.35
N GLN A 11 -15.70 20.44 -17.59
CA GLN A 11 -15.64 19.24 -18.42
C GLN A 11 -14.88 18.08 -17.73
N ILE A 12 -13.82 18.41 -16.96
CA ILE A 12 -13.04 17.45 -16.17
C ILE A 12 -13.18 17.80 -14.69
N THR A 13 -13.66 16.86 -13.90
CA THR A 13 -13.81 16.98 -12.44
C THR A 13 -12.90 15.96 -11.76
N VAL A 14 -11.98 16.42 -10.90
CA VAL A 14 -11.12 15.56 -10.07
C VAL A 14 -11.56 15.67 -8.62
N CYS A 15 -11.79 14.53 -7.98
CA CYS A 15 -12.17 14.49 -6.56
C CYS A 15 -11.64 13.26 -5.86
N LEU A 16 -11.55 13.32 -4.54
CA LEU A 16 -11.32 12.13 -3.73
C LEU A 16 -12.60 11.28 -3.68
N LEU A 17 -12.43 9.96 -3.74
CA LEU A 17 -13.57 9.03 -3.64
C LEU A 17 -14.34 9.21 -2.32
N GLN A 18 -13.65 9.52 -1.21
CA GLN A 18 -14.26 9.87 0.07
C GLN A 18 -15.23 11.05 -0.03
N THR A 19 -14.85 12.06 -0.80
CA THR A 19 -15.71 13.21 -1.06
C THR A 19 -16.90 12.84 -1.93
N MET A 20 -16.69 12.02 -2.96
CA MET A 20 -17.75 11.56 -3.85
C MET A 20 -18.80 10.72 -3.13
N ILE A 21 -18.43 9.84 -2.21
CA ILE A 21 -19.37 9.04 -1.40
C ILE A 21 -20.40 9.91 -0.67
N GLY A 22 -19.97 11.04 -0.12
CA GLY A 22 -20.90 11.97 0.54
C GLY A 22 -21.79 12.77 -0.40
N ASN A 23 -21.47 12.79 -1.71
CA ASN A 23 -22.07 13.74 -2.64
C ASN A 23 -22.65 13.11 -3.93
N TYR A 24 -22.37 11.84 -4.25
CA TYR A 24 -22.75 11.24 -5.53
C TYR A 24 -24.25 11.33 -5.83
N LYS A 25 -25.12 11.29 -4.81
CA LYS A 25 -26.58 11.40 -4.96
C LYS A 25 -27.05 12.78 -5.40
N GLN A 26 -26.19 13.81 -5.36
CA GLN A 26 -26.50 15.15 -5.85
C GLN A 26 -26.39 15.26 -7.37
N PHE A 27 -25.81 14.26 -8.01
CA PHE A 27 -25.64 14.15 -9.45
C PHE A 27 -26.67 13.18 -10.03
N SER A 28 -27.15 13.43 -11.22
CA SER A 28 -27.90 12.43 -11.98
C SER A 28 -26.98 11.26 -12.36
N SER A 29 -27.54 10.09 -12.61
CA SER A 29 -26.75 8.92 -13.04
C SER A 29 -26.01 9.17 -14.37
N GLY A 30 -26.58 9.91 -15.28
CA GLY A 30 -25.96 10.28 -16.57
C GLY A 30 -25.18 11.60 -16.53
N PHE A 31 -24.72 12.06 -15.37
CA PHE A 31 -24.01 13.34 -15.28
C PHE A 31 -22.57 13.27 -15.85
N PHE A 32 -21.90 12.14 -15.69
CA PHE A 32 -20.57 11.91 -16.24
C PHE A 32 -20.65 10.87 -17.36
N ASP A 33 -20.00 11.13 -18.49
CA ASP A 33 -19.84 10.17 -19.60
C ASP A 33 -18.74 9.15 -19.32
N VAL A 34 -17.69 9.56 -18.59
CA VAL A 34 -16.54 8.73 -18.25
C VAL A 34 -16.16 8.91 -16.79
N VAL A 35 -15.93 7.81 -16.10
CA VAL A 35 -15.41 7.77 -14.73
C VAL A 35 -14.09 7.03 -14.72
N VAL A 36 -13.01 7.72 -14.32
CA VAL A 36 -11.68 7.11 -14.13
C VAL A 36 -11.41 6.94 -12.65
N ALA A 37 -11.19 5.71 -12.21
CA ALA A 37 -10.87 5.39 -10.82
C ALA A 37 -9.42 4.94 -10.70
N ASP A 38 -8.60 5.75 -10.06
CA ASP A 38 -7.23 5.37 -9.68
C ASP A 38 -7.25 4.50 -8.42
N GLU A 39 -6.27 3.59 -8.28
CA GLU A 39 -6.24 2.54 -7.23
C GLU A 39 -7.58 1.79 -7.13
N CYS A 40 -8.15 1.47 -8.27
CA CYS A 40 -9.52 0.97 -8.41
C CYS A 40 -9.79 -0.31 -7.61
N HIS A 41 -8.78 -1.14 -7.34
CA HIS A 41 -8.91 -2.35 -6.51
C HIS A 41 -9.43 -2.07 -5.09
N ARG A 42 -9.31 -0.83 -4.60
CA ARG A 42 -9.81 -0.40 -3.29
C ARG A 42 -11.26 0.09 -3.32
N SER A 43 -11.74 0.52 -4.48
CA SER A 43 -13.03 1.20 -4.64
C SER A 43 -14.20 0.32 -5.08
N ILE A 44 -13.94 -0.94 -5.42
CA ILE A 44 -14.92 -1.87 -5.99
C ILE A 44 -15.81 -2.59 -4.97
N TYR A 45 -15.77 -2.22 -3.70
CA TYR A 45 -16.55 -2.88 -2.64
C TYR A 45 -17.12 -1.92 -1.61
N GLY A 46 -18.12 -2.40 -0.87
CA GLY A 46 -18.75 -1.65 0.23
C GLY A 46 -19.42 -0.35 -0.23
N VAL A 47 -19.25 0.68 0.57
CA VAL A 47 -19.83 2.01 0.29
C VAL A 47 -19.22 2.70 -0.92
N TRP A 48 -17.96 2.38 -1.24
CA TRP A 48 -17.21 2.94 -2.36
C TRP A 48 -17.82 2.51 -3.71
N GLN A 49 -18.20 1.25 -3.81
CA GLN A 49 -18.85 0.69 -4.98
C GLN A 49 -20.13 1.45 -5.33
N LYS A 50 -20.91 1.84 -4.31
CA LYS A 50 -22.18 2.55 -4.52
C LYS A 50 -22.00 3.89 -5.24
N ALA A 51 -20.92 4.61 -4.96
CA ALA A 51 -20.63 5.86 -5.63
C ALA A 51 -20.23 5.65 -7.10
N LEU A 52 -19.47 4.58 -7.40
CA LEU A 52 -19.08 4.23 -8.76
C LEU A 52 -20.28 3.74 -9.57
N THR A 53 -21.04 2.77 -9.05
CA THR A 53 -22.18 2.17 -9.77
C THR A 53 -23.40 3.09 -9.90
N HIS A 54 -23.39 4.26 -9.23
CA HIS A 54 -24.43 5.26 -9.40
C HIS A 54 -24.41 5.89 -10.80
N PHE A 55 -23.22 6.04 -11.39
CA PHE A 55 -23.06 6.69 -12.68
C PHE A 55 -23.17 5.68 -13.82
N ASP A 56 -24.09 5.95 -14.74
CA ASP A 56 -24.24 5.26 -16.02
C ASP A 56 -23.21 5.85 -17.00
N ALA A 57 -21.95 5.46 -16.83
CA ALA A 57 -20.81 6.02 -17.51
C ALA A 57 -19.87 4.92 -17.99
N PHE A 58 -18.97 5.26 -18.90
CA PHE A 58 -17.86 4.37 -19.24
C PHE A 58 -16.83 4.37 -18.10
N HIS A 59 -16.59 3.22 -17.49
CA HIS A 59 -15.71 3.10 -16.34
C HIS A 59 -14.31 2.62 -16.73
N ILE A 60 -13.28 3.38 -16.34
CA ILE A 60 -11.87 3.02 -16.49
C ILE A 60 -11.26 2.82 -15.11
N GLY A 61 -10.74 1.63 -14.83
CA GLY A 61 -10.03 1.32 -13.60
C GLY A 61 -8.53 1.29 -13.82
N LEU A 62 -7.78 2.07 -13.04
CA LEU A 62 -6.32 2.04 -13.02
C LEU A 62 -5.84 1.40 -11.71
N THR A 63 -4.91 0.45 -11.78
CA THR A 63 -4.31 -0.16 -10.60
C THR A 63 -3.01 -0.89 -10.94
N ALA A 64 -2.05 -0.85 -10.04
CA ALA A 64 -0.85 -1.68 -10.10
C ALA A 64 -1.08 -3.08 -9.49
N THR A 65 -2.12 -3.25 -8.67
CA THR A 65 -2.38 -4.47 -7.88
C THR A 65 -3.85 -4.89 -7.98
N PRO A 66 -4.29 -5.42 -9.13
CA PRO A 66 -5.66 -5.90 -9.28
C PRO A 66 -5.94 -7.03 -8.28
N SER A 67 -7.16 -7.09 -7.75
CA SER A 67 -7.60 -8.14 -6.82
C SER A 67 -8.42 -9.20 -7.55
N GLU A 68 -8.06 -10.46 -7.33
CA GLU A 68 -8.76 -11.63 -7.91
C GLU A 68 -9.65 -12.36 -6.89
N PHE A 69 -9.73 -11.88 -5.65
CA PHE A 69 -10.60 -12.51 -4.65
C PHE A 69 -12.07 -12.47 -5.07
N ILE A 70 -12.80 -13.58 -4.87
CA ILE A 70 -14.20 -13.75 -5.32
C ILE A 70 -15.10 -12.57 -4.94
N GLN A 71 -14.95 -12.04 -3.72
CA GLN A 71 -15.75 -10.93 -3.21
C GLN A 71 -15.20 -9.53 -3.59
N ARG A 72 -13.99 -9.45 -4.14
CA ARG A 72 -13.27 -8.22 -4.46
C ARG A 72 -12.52 -8.35 -5.78
N ASN A 73 -13.19 -8.89 -6.78
CA ASN A 73 -12.59 -9.13 -8.08
C ASN A 73 -12.66 -7.86 -8.94
N THR A 74 -11.52 -7.24 -9.17
CA THR A 74 -11.37 -6.04 -9.99
C THR A 74 -11.79 -6.28 -11.43
N PHE A 75 -11.37 -7.39 -12.01
CA PHE A 75 -11.66 -7.75 -13.42
C PHE A 75 -13.15 -7.93 -13.65
N ARG A 76 -13.83 -8.60 -12.73
CA ARG A 76 -15.29 -8.80 -12.81
C ARG A 76 -16.05 -7.48 -12.68
N PHE A 77 -15.62 -6.58 -11.80
CA PHE A 77 -16.28 -5.28 -11.63
C PHE A 77 -16.18 -4.44 -12.90
N TYR A 78 -15.01 -4.40 -13.53
CA TYR A 78 -14.77 -3.67 -14.79
C TYR A 78 -15.11 -4.50 -16.04
N GLN A 79 -15.72 -5.68 -15.89
CA GLN A 79 -16.15 -6.56 -16.98
C GLN A 79 -15.01 -6.98 -17.93
N CYS A 80 -13.80 -7.07 -17.40
CA CYS A 80 -12.65 -7.50 -18.17
C CYS A 80 -12.79 -8.95 -18.62
N LYS A 81 -12.48 -9.21 -19.90
CA LYS A 81 -12.58 -10.53 -20.49
C LYS A 81 -11.53 -11.47 -19.91
N ASP A 82 -11.94 -12.72 -19.60
CA ASP A 82 -11.06 -13.78 -19.12
C ASP A 82 -10.20 -13.41 -17.89
N ASN A 83 -10.71 -12.53 -17.02
CA ASN A 83 -9.98 -11.98 -15.86
C ASN A 83 -8.62 -11.37 -16.22
N THR A 84 -8.49 -10.79 -17.40
CA THR A 84 -7.28 -10.10 -17.85
C THR A 84 -7.55 -8.61 -18.03
N PRO A 85 -6.58 -7.72 -17.69
CA PRO A 85 -6.75 -6.31 -17.95
C PRO A 85 -6.75 -6.01 -19.45
N ASP A 86 -7.54 -5.03 -19.89
CA ASP A 86 -7.54 -4.56 -21.29
C ASP A 86 -6.18 -3.97 -21.70
N PHE A 87 -5.46 -3.43 -20.74
CA PHE A 87 -4.09 -2.95 -20.91
C PHE A 87 -3.23 -3.34 -19.71
N HIS A 88 -2.04 -3.87 -19.99
CA HIS A 88 -1.05 -4.24 -18.97
C HIS A 88 0.32 -3.67 -19.32
N TYR A 89 0.87 -2.87 -18.41
CA TYR A 89 2.24 -2.36 -18.50
C TYR A 89 3.11 -3.11 -17.50
N ASP A 90 3.85 -4.10 -17.99
CA ASP A 90 4.65 -5.00 -17.17
C ASP A 90 5.80 -4.28 -16.47
N MET A 91 6.07 -4.67 -15.21
CA MET A 91 7.15 -4.12 -14.37
C MET A 91 8.53 -4.31 -15.03
N LYS A 92 8.79 -5.46 -15.68
CA LYS A 92 10.06 -5.70 -16.41
C LYS A 92 10.24 -4.71 -17.55
N LYS A 93 9.16 -4.38 -18.27
CA LYS A 93 9.16 -3.37 -19.32
C LYS A 93 9.42 -2.00 -18.72
N ALA A 94 8.80 -1.65 -17.59
CA ALA A 94 9.01 -0.38 -16.91
C ALA A 94 10.46 -0.20 -16.43
N PHE A 95 11.12 -1.27 -15.95
CA PHE A 95 12.55 -1.25 -15.61
C PHE A 95 13.42 -1.03 -16.86
N LYS A 96 13.13 -1.77 -17.94
CA LYS A 96 13.88 -1.63 -19.21
C LYS A 96 13.76 -0.24 -19.80
N GLU A 97 12.58 0.35 -19.73
CA GLU A 97 12.29 1.71 -20.24
C GLU A 97 12.65 2.81 -19.22
N LYS A 98 13.22 2.46 -18.06
CA LYS A 98 13.69 3.38 -17.01
C LYS A 98 12.59 4.24 -16.36
N TYR A 99 11.32 3.83 -16.45
CA TYR A 99 10.23 4.44 -15.69
C TYR A 99 10.20 3.99 -14.23
N LEU A 100 10.70 2.77 -13.95
CA LEU A 100 10.92 2.27 -12.60
C LEU A 100 12.39 1.97 -12.39
N ILE A 101 12.87 2.16 -11.17
CA ILE A 101 14.21 1.79 -10.73
C ILE A 101 14.13 0.36 -10.20
N PRO A 102 15.03 -0.56 -10.65
CA PRO A 102 15.12 -1.89 -10.06
C PRO A 102 15.35 -1.83 -8.55
N TYR A 103 14.72 -2.70 -7.81
CA TYR A 103 14.89 -2.80 -6.37
C TYR A 103 15.55 -4.12 -5.98
N THR A 104 16.28 -4.09 -4.89
CA THR A 104 16.80 -5.30 -4.22
C THR A 104 15.84 -5.65 -3.09
N PHE A 105 15.51 -6.92 -2.96
CA PHE A 105 14.64 -7.43 -1.91
C PHE A 105 15.46 -8.35 -0.99
N SER A 106 15.54 -8.00 0.30
CA SER A 106 16.08 -8.85 1.35
C SER A 106 14.99 -9.21 2.35
N LYS A 107 14.98 -10.47 2.79
CA LYS A 107 13.98 -10.97 3.74
C LYS A 107 14.67 -11.58 4.93
N SER A 108 14.61 -10.90 6.08
CA SER A 108 15.01 -11.45 7.38
C SER A 108 13.81 -12.00 8.14
N ILE A 109 13.95 -13.21 8.68
CA ILE A 109 12.85 -13.91 9.39
C ILE A 109 13.36 -14.34 10.76
N THR A 110 12.68 -13.93 11.81
CA THR A 110 12.98 -14.40 13.18
C THR A 110 12.06 -15.56 13.57
N LYS A 111 12.53 -16.47 14.42
CA LYS A 111 11.72 -17.59 14.94
C LYS A 111 10.46 -17.10 15.63
N ILE A 112 10.49 -15.98 16.34
CA ILE A 112 9.33 -15.38 16.97
C ILE A 112 8.22 -15.07 15.96
N LEU A 113 8.60 -14.62 14.75
CA LEU A 113 7.64 -14.28 13.70
C LEU A 113 7.17 -15.48 12.88
N THR A 114 7.79 -16.65 13.04
CA THR A 114 7.40 -17.90 12.35
C THR A 114 6.72 -18.90 13.29
N GLU A 115 7.25 -19.07 14.49
CA GLU A 115 6.89 -20.13 15.42
C GLU A 115 6.18 -19.60 16.67
N GLY A 116 6.26 -18.28 16.94
CA GLY A 116 5.82 -17.69 18.19
C GLY A 116 6.89 -17.79 19.29
N VAL A 117 6.49 -17.61 20.54
CA VAL A 117 7.38 -17.68 21.70
C VAL A 117 6.63 -18.23 22.92
N ASP A 118 7.32 -19.06 23.69
CA ASP A 118 6.86 -19.50 25.00
C ASP A 118 7.48 -18.59 26.09
N ALA A 119 6.61 -17.94 26.86
CA ALA A 119 7.03 -17.10 27.97
C ALA A 119 6.09 -17.32 29.18
N GLU A 120 6.67 -17.51 30.36
CA GLU A 120 5.94 -17.70 31.61
C GLU A 120 4.86 -18.83 31.56
N GLY A 121 5.15 -19.90 30.78
CA GLY A 121 4.21 -21.02 30.61
C GLY A 121 3.06 -20.74 29.64
N ILE A 122 3.08 -19.64 28.91
CA ILE A 122 2.09 -19.26 27.90
C ILE A 122 2.75 -19.26 26.53
N HIS A 123 2.10 -19.92 25.56
CA HIS A 123 2.50 -19.83 24.15
C HIS A 123 1.85 -18.61 23.49
N TYR A 124 2.67 -17.74 22.92
CA TYR A 124 2.24 -16.57 22.14
C TYR A 124 2.46 -16.80 20.66
N ASN A 125 1.40 -16.68 19.86
CA ASN A 125 1.48 -16.81 18.41
C ASN A 125 2.17 -15.58 17.76
N PRO A 126 2.76 -15.71 16.56
CA PRO A 126 3.37 -14.59 15.82
C PRO A 126 2.46 -13.36 15.66
N SER A 127 1.16 -13.57 15.44
CA SER A 127 0.16 -12.51 15.29
C SER A 127 -0.10 -11.69 16.56
N GLU A 128 0.36 -12.18 17.72
CA GLU A 128 0.21 -11.52 19.02
C GLU A 128 1.41 -10.62 19.36
N TYR A 129 2.49 -10.67 18.55
CA TYR A 129 3.66 -9.82 18.70
C TYR A 129 3.26 -8.32 18.67
N TYR A 130 3.78 -7.57 19.60
CA TYR A 130 3.42 -6.15 19.88
C TYR A 130 1.95 -5.90 20.27
N ARG A 131 1.12 -6.92 20.33
CA ARG A 131 -0.25 -6.80 20.86
C ARG A 131 -0.32 -7.30 22.31
N LYS A 132 0.19 -8.49 22.56
CA LYS A 132 0.17 -9.14 23.89
C LYS A 132 1.56 -9.28 24.50
N PHE A 133 2.60 -9.46 23.69
CA PHE A 133 3.98 -9.53 24.15
C PHE A 133 4.93 -8.70 23.29
N VAL A 134 6.08 -8.35 23.86
CA VAL A 134 7.16 -7.62 23.22
C VAL A 134 8.48 -8.25 23.58
N ASN A 135 9.31 -8.57 22.61
CA ASN A 135 10.68 -9.03 22.84
C ASN A 135 11.65 -7.93 22.37
N LYS A 136 12.30 -7.29 23.34
CA LYS A 136 13.22 -6.17 23.10
C LYS A 136 14.47 -6.61 22.30
N ASP A 137 15.00 -7.79 22.59
CA ASP A 137 16.19 -8.33 21.91
C ASP A 137 15.90 -8.60 20.43
N THR A 138 14.67 -8.99 20.10
CA THR A 138 14.26 -9.18 18.70
C THR A 138 14.27 -7.88 17.92
N ASP A 139 13.75 -6.80 18.48
CA ASP A 139 13.77 -5.48 17.85
C ASP A 139 15.20 -4.99 17.60
N GLU A 140 16.08 -5.18 18.61
CA GLU A 140 17.47 -4.77 18.52
C GLU A 140 18.24 -5.58 17.46
N LYS A 141 17.99 -6.89 17.39
CA LYS A 141 18.56 -7.76 16.36
C LYS A 141 18.08 -7.38 14.97
N MET A 142 16.77 -7.20 14.80
CA MET A 142 16.19 -6.79 13.52
C MET A 142 16.77 -5.45 13.03
N MET A 143 16.96 -4.49 13.92
CA MET A 143 17.52 -3.19 13.55
C MET A 143 19.01 -3.26 13.28
N ARG A 144 19.73 -4.17 13.91
CA ARG A 144 21.15 -4.43 13.62
C ARG A 144 21.33 -5.07 12.24
N GLU A 145 20.58 -6.12 11.96
CA GLU A 145 20.60 -6.78 10.64
C GLU A 145 20.20 -5.82 9.53
N PHE A 146 19.17 -5.01 9.75
CA PHE A 146 18.78 -3.98 8.80
C PHE A 146 19.92 -2.98 8.54
N ASP A 147 20.58 -2.51 9.58
CA ASP A 147 21.68 -1.56 9.47
C ASP A 147 22.86 -2.15 8.69
N GLU A 148 23.26 -3.38 9.03
CA GLU A 148 24.36 -4.09 8.36
C GLU A 148 24.08 -4.34 6.87
N GLU A 149 22.89 -4.86 6.53
CA GLU A 149 22.49 -5.11 5.14
C GLU A 149 22.27 -3.81 4.35
N ALA A 150 21.59 -2.83 4.92
CA ALA A 150 21.36 -1.55 4.27
C ALA A 150 22.68 -0.82 3.97
N TRP A 151 23.67 -0.92 4.85
CA TRP A 151 25.01 -0.41 4.62
C TRP A 151 25.72 -1.07 3.44
N GLN A 152 25.64 -2.40 3.33
CA GLN A 152 26.27 -3.12 2.23
C GLN A 152 25.64 -2.71 0.89
N VAL A 153 24.31 -2.73 0.80
CA VAL A 153 23.59 -2.33 -0.41
C VAL A 153 23.88 -0.88 -0.77
N TYR A 154 23.94 0.02 0.23
CA TYR A 154 24.22 1.43 -0.02
C TYR A 154 25.62 1.68 -0.55
N LYS A 155 26.63 0.98 -0.04
CA LYS A 155 28.02 1.05 -0.54
C LYS A 155 28.13 0.61 -1.99
N GLU A 156 27.34 -0.40 -2.41
CA GLU A 156 27.32 -0.87 -3.79
C GLU A 156 26.68 0.16 -4.74
N ILE A 157 25.60 0.82 -4.30
CA ILE A 157 24.82 1.75 -5.12
C ILE A 157 25.43 3.16 -5.17
N ALA A 158 25.98 3.63 -4.07
CA ALA A 158 26.47 4.99 -3.89
C ALA A 158 27.79 5.04 -3.07
N PRO A 159 28.91 4.52 -3.61
CA PRO A 159 30.17 4.37 -2.88
C PRO A 159 30.78 5.70 -2.39
N ASP A 160 30.46 6.80 -3.07
CA ASP A 160 31.04 8.11 -2.77
C ASP A 160 30.16 9.00 -1.89
N GLN A 161 29.02 8.50 -1.42
CA GLN A 161 28.10 9.28 -0.61
C GLN A 161 28.23 8.99 0.89
N SER A 162 27.77 9.94 1.71
CA SER A 162 27.83 9.96 3.17
C SER A 162 27.46 8.63 3.86
N PRO A 163 28.06 8.32 4.99
CA PRO A 163 27.82 7.06 5.70
C PRO A 163 26.35 6.95 6.18
N GLY A 164 25.68 5.87 5.78
CA GLY A 164 24.34 5.52 6.25
C GLY A 164 23.43 4.97 5.15
N PRO A 165 22.34 4.30 5.53
CA PRO A 165 21.43 3.65 4.59
C PRO A 165 20.59 4.63 3.77
N GLY A 166 20.91 5.94 3.80
CA GLY A 166 20.16 6.95 3.07
C GLY A 166 18.78 7.23 3.68
N LYS A 167 17.89 7.83 2.89
CA LYS A 167 16.51 8.12 3.32
C LYS A 167 15.72 6.81 3.42
N THR A 168 15.31 6.45 4.63
CA THR A 168 14.66 5.17 4.94
C THR A 168 13.26 5.39 5.51
N ILE A 169 12.32 4.54 5.12
CA ILE A 169 10.99 4.45 5.70
C ILE A 169 10.84 3.08 6.36
N ILE A 170 10.49 3.04 7.63
CA ILE A 170 10.25 1.82 8.39
C ILE A 170 8.78 1.72 8.77
N PHE A 171 8.10 0.67 8.30
CA PHE A 171 6.74 0.37 8.67
C PHE A 171 6.71 -0.52 9.92
N ALA A 172 6.07 -0.06 10.97
CA ALA A 172 5.94 -0.76 12.24
C ALA A 172 4.51 -1.30 12.45
N ILE A 173 4.36 -2.30 13.30
CA ILE A 173 3.08 -2.94 13.62
C ILE A 173 2.08 -1.94 14.23
N ASN A 174 2.57 -1.04 15.09
CA ASN A 174 1.78 -0.01 15.75
C ASN A 174 2.66 1.18 16.19
N LYS A 175 2.04 2.23 16.73
CA LYS A 175 2.74 3.45 17.19
C LYS A 175 3.82 3.17 18.24
N ARG A 176 3.56 2.25 19.19
CA ARG A 176 4.51 1.88 20.26
C ARG A 176 5.74 1.19 19.66
N HIS A 177 5.55 0.30 18.70
CA HIS A 177 6.63 -0.33 17.97
C HIS A 177 7.45 0.69 17.17
N ALA A 178 6.79 1.61 16.45
CA ALA A 178 7.47 2.67 15.70
C ALA A 178 8.36 3.54 16.60
N ALA A 179 7.85 3.96 17.75
CA ALA A 179 8.61 4.76 18.70
C ALA A 179 9.85 4.01 19.23
N ARG A 180 9.72 2.71 19.51
CA ARG A 180 10.85 1.90 19.96
C ARG A 180 11.91 1.71 18.88
N LEU A 181 11.52 1.38 17.64
CA LEU A 181 12.48 1.24 16.54
C LEU A 181 13.24 2.55 16.30
N ALA A 182 12.55 3.70 16.38
CA ALA A 182 13.18 5.00 16.28
C ALA A 182 14.18 5.25 17.42
N GLN A 183 13.88 4.85 18.66
CA GLN A 183 14.82 4.95 19.79
C GLN A 183 16.07 4.09 19.56
N ILE A 184 15.92 2.86 19.08
CA ILE A 184 17.05 1.98 18.81
C ILE A 184 17.96 2.59 17.73
N LEU A 185 17.41 3.13 16.66
CA LEU A 185 18.18 3.73 15.57
C LEU A 185 18.83 5.06 15.93
N ASN A 186 18.17 5.90 16.74
CA ASN A 186 18.70 7.19 17.17
C ASN A 186 19.71 7.09 18.32
N GLY A 187 19.76 5.97 19.01
CA GLY A 187 20.69 5.72 20.13
C GLY A 187 22.03 5.12 19.70
N ARG A 188 22.29 5.05 18.40
CA ARG A 188 23.53 4.50 17.81
C ARG A 188 24.55 5.56 17.40
#